data_d32a28616775d6120cbdb550c460d587
#
_entry.id   d32a28616775d6120cbdb550c460d587
#
_cell.length_a   1.000
_cell.length_b   1.000
_cell.length_c   1.000
_cell.angle_alpha   90.00
_cell.angle_beta   90.00
_cell.angle_gamma   90.00
#
_symmetry.space_group_name_H-M   'P 1'
#
loop_
_entity.id
_entity.type
_entity.pdbx_description
1 polymer ?
#
loop_
_entity_poly.entity_id
_entity_poly.type
_entity_poly.pdbx_seq_one_letter_code
_entity_poly.pdbx_strand_id
1 'polypeptide(L)'
;MLRYGVHQTMPAEATTYPVPQIYREKGARRYGFHGLSCESIVRQMRAEEAEFPKRMVIAHLGSGCSVTALFEGCSVDTTMGLTPTGGVVMETRPGDLDPGLILYLVRQQKGNSDEALSAVETILNHGSGMVALAGMAGDMKVLQQAAAKGDGQAVLALKIFTRSVTKAIGGFCWLLGGLDTIVFAGGVGEHDAPARAEIVGNLQNLGISISSPLNEANLSGARRISASESKTAVFVIPAQEDLTIAMHVDRMARSEQ
;
A
#
# COMPACT_ATOMS: atom_id res chain seq x y z
N MET A 1 7.60 -19.26 -13.15
CA MET A 1 6.46 -18.47 -12.65
C MET A 1 6.94 -17.79 -11.36
N LEU A 2 7.31 -16.51 -11.43
CA LEU A 2 7.73 -15.75 -10.25
C LEU A 2 6.54 -15.73 -9.28
N ARG A 3 6.65 -16.49 -8.22
CA ARG A 3 5.63 -16.53 -7.18
C ARG A 3 5.67 -15.18 -6.45
N TYR A 4 4.52 -14.59 -6.18
CA TYR A 4 4.28 -13.21 -5.73
C TYR A 4 4.91 -12.82 -4.38
N GLY A 5 6.18 -13.15 -4.13
CA GLY A 5 6.90 -12.81 -2.90
C GLY A 5 6.16 -13.28 -1.65
N VAL A 6 6.11 -12.42 -0.65
CA VAL A 6 5.52 -12.74 0.68
C VAL A 6 4.01 -13.10 0.63
N HIS A 7 3.27 -12.71 -0.41
CA HIS A 7 1.81 -12.93 -0.47
C HIS A 7 1.36 -14.38 -0.72
N GLN A 8 2.31 -15.29 -0.98
CA GLN A 8 1.99 -16.72 -1.09
C GLN A 8 1.48 -17.33 0.22
N THR A 9 1.76 -16.70 1.34
CA THR A 9 1.36 -17.18 2.66
C THR A 9 -0.03 -16.74 3.08
N MET A 10 -0.70 -15.88 2.28
CA MET A 10 -2.04 -15.41 2.62
C MET A 10 -3.02 -16.57 2.72
N PRO A 11 -3.85 -16.63 3.79
CA PRO A 11 -4.84 -17.68 3.99
C PRO A 11 -6.01 -17.55 2.99
N ALA A 12 -6.79 -18.62 2.89
CA ALA A 12 -7.89 -18.70 1.91
C ALA A 12 -8.94 -17.59 2.11
N GLU A 13 -9.26 -17.24 3.35
CA GLU A 13 -10.22 -16.19 3.71
C GLU A 13 -9.77 -14.79 3.27
N ALA A 14 -8.47 -14.54 3.18
CA ALA A 14 -7.93 -13.27 2.67
C ALA A 14 -7.89 -13.23 1.14
N THR A 15 -7.77 -14.39 0.49
CA THR A 15 -7.57 -14.46 -0.96
C THR A 15 -8.83 -14.76 -1.77
N THR A 16 -9.88 -15.28 -1.13
CA THR A 16 -11.10 -15.69 -1.82
C THR A 16 -12.08 -14.54 -1.95
N TYR A 17 -12.49 -14.22 -3.18
CA TYR A 17 -13.61 -13.32 -3.41
C TYR A 17 -14.96 -14.04 -3.23
N PRO A 18 -15.94 -13.39 -2.61
CA PRO A 18 -17.31 -13.94 -2.43
C PRO A 18 -18.12 -13.78 -3.74
N VAL A 19 -17.60 -14.35 -4.83
CA VAL A 19 -18.23 -14.40 -6.15
C VAL A 19 -18.53 -15.86 -6.53
N PRO A 20 -19.40 -16.14 -7.54
CA PRO A 20 -19.72 -17.50 -7.94
C PRO A 20 -18.48 -18.36 -8.23
N GLN A 21 -18.56 -19.64 -7.86
CA GLN A 21 -17.44 -20.59 -7.90
C GLN A 21 -16.77 -20.66 -9.27
N ILE A 22 -17.54 -20.62 -10.35
CA ILE A 22 -17.05 -20.67 -11.73
C ILE A 22 -15.97 -19.60 -12.04
N TYR A 23 -16.06 -18.41 -11.43
CA TYR A 23 -15.05 -17.36 -11.61
C TYR A 23 -13.81 -17.62 -10.75
N ARG A 24 -13.99 -18.14 -9.53
CA ARG A 24 -12.89 -18.51 -8.63
C ARG A 24 -12.04 -19.64 -9.22
N GLU A 25 -12.68 -20.62 -9.83
CA GLU A 25 -12.00 -21.73 -10.55
C GLU A 25 -11.20 -21.24 -11.77
N LYS A 26 -11.61 -20.13 -12.38
CA LYS A 26 -10.86 -19.44 -13.43
C LYS A 26 -9.74 -18.53 -12.91
N GLY A 27 -9.48 -18.51 -11.60
CA GLY A 27 -8.38 -17.78 -10.99
C GLY A 27 -8.76 -16.40 -10.44
N ALA A 28 -10.07 -16.07 -10.34
CA ALA A 28 -10.49 -14.80 -9.70
C ALA A 28 -10.26 -14.88 -8.18
N ARG A 29 -9.11 -14.38 -7.74
CA ARG A 29 -8.70 -14.31 -6.33
C ARG A 29 -7.88 -13.05 -6.07
N ARG A 30 -7.71 -12.69 -4.80
CA ARG A 30 -6.72 -11.70 -4.38
C ARG A 30 -5.31 -12.29 -4.55
N TYR A 31 -4.48 -11.64 -5.32
CA TYR A 31 -3.06 -11.98 -5.48
C TYR A 31 -2.16 -11.12 -4.59
N GLY A 32 -2.51 -9.85 -4.43
CA GLY A 32 -1.66 -8.84 -3.83
C GLY A 32 -0.52 -8.41 -4.75
N PHE A 33 0.07 -7.26 -4.43
CA PHE A 33 1.17 -6.68 -5.19
C PHE A 33 2.21 -6.10 -4.23
N HIS A 34 3.36 -5.66 -4.75
CA HIS A 34 4.52 -5.23 -3.98
C HIS A 34 5.08 -6.33 -3.04
N GLY A 35 4.83 -7.61 -3.37
CA GLY A 35 5.30 -8.73 -2.55
C GLY A 35 6.81 -8.81 -2.42
N LEU A 36 7.57 -8.45 -3.48
CA LEU A 36 9.04 -8.38 -3.44
C LEU A 36 9.54 -7.25 -2.54
N SER A 37 8.86 -6.09 -2.56
CA SER A 37 9.11 -5.00 -1.64
C SER A 37 8.91 -5.46 -0.18
N CYS A 38 7.76 -6.06 0.11
CA CYS A 38 7.47 -6.59 1.45
C CYS A 38 8.50 -7.65 1.89
N GLU A 39 8.91 -8.54 0.99
CA GLU A 39 9.95 -9.55 1.25
C GLU A 39 11.28 -8.88 1.58
N SER A 40 11.67 -7.83 0.84
CA SER A 40 12.89 -7.08 1.11
C SER A 40 12.89 -6.44 2.50
N ILE A 41 11.72 -5.88 2.90
CA ILE A 41 11.55 -5.25 4.21
C ILE A 41 11.63 -6.30 5.33
N VAL A 42 10.96 -7.44 5.19
CA VAL A 42 11.04 -8.54 6.17
C VAL A 42 12.49 -9.01 6.33
N ARG A 43 13.25 -9.12 5.24
CA ARG A 43 14.66 -9.48 5.26
C ARG A 43 15.51 -8.44 6.00
N GLN A 44 15.31 -7.15 5.72
CA GLN A 44 16.04 -6.05 6.38
C GLN A 44 15.70 -6.01 7.88
N MET A 45 14.44 -6.10 8.25
CA MET A 45 14.00 -6.13 9.64
C MET A 45 14.61 -7.29 10.43
N ARG A 46 14.73 -8.48 9.83
CA ARG A 46 15.39 -9.64 10.47
C ARG A 46 16.89 -9.45 10.66
N ALA A 47 17.53 -8.62 9.85
CA ALA A 47 18.97 -8.36 9.96
C ALA A 47 19.30 -7.27 10.99
N GLU A 48 18.38 -6.32 11.22
CA GLU A 48 18.65 -5.13 12.02
C GLU A 48 18.02 -5.19 13.43
N GLU A 49 16.90 -5.90 13.61
CA GLU A 49 16.21 -5.98 14.89
C GLU A 49 16.61 -7.25 15.65
N ALA A 50 16.98 -7.08 16.92
CA ALA A 50 17.34 -8.20 17.81
C ALA A 50 16.17 -9.18 18.03
N GLU A 51 14.93 -8.66 18.02
CA GLU A 51 13.69 -9.42 18.11
C GLU A 51 12.76 -9.02 16.95
N PHE A 52 12.47 -9.98 16.09
CA PHE A 52 11.61 -9.74 14.93
C PHE A 52 10.13 -9.52 15.37
N PRO A 53 9.47 -8.42 14.95
CA PRO A 53 8.11 -8.12 15.36
C PRO A 53 7.12 -9.16 14.84
N LYS A 54 6.21 -9.61 15.71
CA LYS A 54 5.20 -10.60 15.33
C LYS A 54 4.11 -10.00 14.45
N ARG A 55 3.62 -8.80 14.81
CA ARG A 55 2.50 -8.11 14.16
C ARG A 55 3.03 -6.87 13.44
N MET A 56 3.15 -6.95 12.15
CA MET A 56 3.72 -5.87 11.34
C MET A 56 2.75 -5.45 10.22
N VAL A 57 2.67 -4.14 9.98
CA VAL A 57 2.01 -3.58 8.80
C VAL A 57 3.05 -2.85 7.97
N ILE A 58 3.12 -3.19 6.68
CA ILE A 58 3.94 -2.49 5.70
C ILE A 58 3.02 -1.64 4.83
N ALA A 59 3.25 -0.33 4.83
CA ALA A 59 2.65 0.64 3.93
C ALA A 59 3.66 0.98 2.83
N HIS A 60 3.57 0.27 1.70
CA HIS A 60 4.34 0.60 0.49
C HIS A 60 3.58 1.68 -0.27
N LEU A 61 4.11 2.90 -0.25
CA LEU A 61 3.49 4.10 -0.80
C LEU A 61 4.37 4.70 -1.89
N GLY A 62 3.94 4.58 -3.13
CA GLY A 62 4.58 5.15 -4.33
C GLY A 62 3.51 5.65 -5.31
N SER A 63 3.76 5.62 -6.61
CA SER A 63 2.71 5.85 -7.64
C SER A 63 1.61 4.79 -7.54
N GLY A 64 1.99 3.53 -7.25
CA GLY A 64 1.11 2.48 -6.76
C GLY A 64 1.28 2.33 -5.24
N CYS A 65 0.18 2.07 -4.51
CA CYS A 65 0.20 1.96 -3.07
C CYS A 65 -0.48 0.68 -2.60
N SER A 66 0.14 0.01 -1.62
CA SER A 66 -0.50 -1.10 -0.91
C SER A 66 -0.16 -1.07 0.58
N VAL A 67 -1.08 -1.55 1.40
CA VAL A 67 -0.86 -1.81 2.81
C VAL A 67 -0.98 -3.32 3.00
N THR A 68 -0.02 -3.92 3.69
CA THR A 68 0.07 -5.37 3.88
C THR A 68 0.22 -5.70 5.36
N ALA A 69 -0.61 -6.61 5.84
CA ALA A 69 -0.54 -7.17 7.19
C ALA A 69 0.32 -8.43 7.20
N LEU A 70 1.27 -8.49 8.15
CA LEU A 70 2.13 -9.64 8.35
C LEU A 70 2.05 -10.14 9.79
N PHE A 71 2.02 -11.45 9.95
CA PHE A 71 2.19 -12.12 11.23
C PHE A 71 3.42 -13.01 11.17
N GLU A 72 4.39 -12.77 12.06
CA GLU A 72 5.70 -13.47 12.10
C GLU A 72 6.44 -13.48 10.74
N GLY A 73 6.27 -12.41 9.96
CA GLY A 73 6.89 -12.25 8.63
C GLY A 73 6.13 -12.90 7.49
N CYS A 74 5.00 -13.56 7.74
CA CYS A 74 4.11 -14.12 6.74
C CYS A 74 2.97 -13.15 6.43
N SER A 75 2.66 -12.92 5.15
CA SER A 75 1.51 -12.09 4.77
C SER A 75 0.21 -12.79 5.13
N VAL A 76 -0.66 -12.09 5.85
CA VAL A 76 -1.99 -12.57 6.23
C VAL A 76 -3.10 -11.82 5.49
N ASP A 77 -2.85 -10.60 5.03
CA ASP A 77 -3.76 -9.85 4.17
C ASP A 77 -3.02 -8.71 3.47
N THR A 78 -3.61 -8.17 2.40
CA THR A 78 -3.11 -6.99 1.68
C THR A 78 -4.24 -6.24 0.98
N THR A 79 -4.08 -4.96 0.75
CA THR A 79 -5.14 -4.11 0.17
C THR A 79 -5.35 -4.32 -1.32
N MET A 80 -4.30 -4.52 -2.12
CA MET A 80 -4.45 -4.79 -3.55
C MET A 80 -5.08 -6.17 -3.80
N GLY A 81 -5.90 -6.27 -4.84
CA GLY A 81 -6.76 -7.40 -5.11
C GLY A 81 -6.29 -8.35 -6.21
N LEU A 82 -7.23 -8.68 -7.12
CA LEU A 82 -6.97 -9.39 -8.38
C LEU A 82 -6.04 -8.56 -9.29
N THR A 83 -6.22 -7.24 -9.26
CA THR A 83 -5.44 -6.25 -9.98
C THR A 83 -4.82 -5.24 -9.00
N PRO A 84 -3.82 -4.46 -9.42
CA PRO A 84 -3.22 -3.42 -8.57
C PRO A 84 -4.07 -2.13 -8.51
N THR A 85 -5.38 -2.19 -8.81
CA THR A 85 -6.26 -1.01 -8.87
C THR A 85 -7.04 -0.80 -7.56
N GLY A 86 -7.39 -1.90 -6.86
CA GLY A 86 -8.10 -1.87 -5.58
C GLY A 86 -7.22 -1.52 -4.38
N GLY A 87 -7.85 -1.37 -3.22
CA GLY A 87 -7.20 -1.07 -1.95
C GLY A 87 -7.21 0.41 -1.60
N VAL A 88 -6.06 0.98 -1.28
CA VAL A 88 -5.93 2.40 -0.93
C VAL A 88 -5.88 3.28 -2.18
N VAL A 89 -6.25 4.55 -2.02
CA VAL A 89 -6.16 5.53 -3.11
C VAL A 89 -4.69 5.72 -3.52
N MET A 90 -4.46 5.90 -4.82
CA MET A 90 -3.13 6.03 -5.42
C MET A 90 -3.05 7.28 -6.29
N GLU A 91 -1.94 7.50 -6.94
CA GLU A 91 -1.76 8.64 -7.84
C GLU A 91 -2.84 8.69 -8.93
N THR A 92 -3.01 7.61 -9.70
CA THR A 92 -3.94 7.53 -10.85
C THR A 92 -5.06 6.49 -10.68
N ARG A 93 -5.08 5.73 -9.59
CA ARG A 93 -6.03 4.63 -9.33
C ARG A 93 -6.89 4.95 -8.11
N PRO A 94 -8.18 4.59 -8.12
CA PRO A 94 -9.14 5.02 -7.08
C PRO A 94 -9.01 4.25 -5.76
N GLY A 95 -8.38 3.07 -5.74
CA GLY A 95 -8.52 2.13 -4.65
C GLY A 95 -9.90 1.43 -4.68
N ASP A 96 -10.39 1.02 -3.51
CA ASP A 96 -11.68 0.33 -3.40
C ASP A 96 -12.85 1.24 -3.74
N LEU A 97 -13.71 0.76 -4.63
CA LEU A 97 -14.93 1.43 -5.06
C LEU A 97 -16.15 0.54 -4.84
N ASP A 98 -17.33 1.18 -4.74
CA ASP A 98 -18.60 0.48 -4.83
C ASP A 98 -18.74 -0.18 -6.22
N PRO A 99 -19.02 -1.49 -6.31
CA PRO A 99 -19.27 -2.17 -7.59
C PRO A 99 -20.37 -1.51 -8.43
N GLY A 100 -21.39 -0.92 -7.77
CA GLY A 100 -22.45 -0.18 -8.44
C GLY A 100 -21.95 1.06 -9.18
N LEU A 101 -20.92 1.72 -8.65
CA LEU A 101 -20.26 2.84 -9.32
C LEU A 101 -19.61 2.40 -10.64
N ILE A 102 -18.98 1.22 -10.67
CA ILE A 102 -18.38 0.69 -11.90
C ILE A 102 -19.45 0.51 -12.99
N LEU A 103 -20.56 -0.11 -12.62
CA LEU A 103 -21.70 -0.28 -13.54
C LEU A 103 -22.29 1.06 -14.00
N TYR A 104 -22.37 2.04 -13.11
CA TYR A 104 -22.77 3.41 -13.45
C TYR A 104 -21.82 4.02 -14.48
N LEU A 105 -20.52 3.97 -14.26
CA LEU A 105 -19.50 4.52 -15.17
C LEU A 105 -19.59 3.89 -16.56
N VAL A 106 -19.77 2.56 -16.65
CA VAL A 106 -19.95 1.86 -17.94
C VAL A 106 -21.18 2.40 -18.69
N ARG A 107 -22.30 2.61 -17.99
CA ARG A 107 -23.54 3.14 -18.60
C ARG A 107 -23.43 4.60 -19.07
N GLN A 108 -22.49 5.38 -18.55
CA GLN A 108 -22.24 6.75 -18.97
C GLN A 108 -21.36 6.84 -20.24
N GLN A 109 -20.70 5.75 -20.61
CA GLN A 109 -19.86 5.76 -21.81
C GLN A 109 -20.71 5.66 -23.08
N LYS A 110 -20.23 6.31 -24.15
CA LYS A 110 -20.78 6.21 -25.50
C LYS A 110 -20.09 5.06 -26.23
N GLY A 111 -20.75 4.52 -27.26
CA GLY A 111 -20.20 3.43 -28.08
C GLY A 111 -20.82 2.08 -27.75
N ASN A 112 -20.19 1.02 -28.26
CA ASN A 112 -20.60 -0.35 -27.95
C ASN A 112 -20.08 -0.80 -26.56
N SER A 113 -20.50 -1.99 -26.14
CA SER A 113 -20.16 -2.52 -24.82
C SER A 113 -18.64 -2.65 -24.57
N ASP A 114 -17.88 -3.07 -25.58
CA ASP A 114 -16.43 -3.28 -25.44
C ASP A 114 -15.68 -1.94 -25.37
N GLU A 115 -16.12 -0.93 -26.13
CA GLU A 115 -15.59 0.43 -26.07
C GLU A 115 -15.89 1.06 -24.69
N ALA A 116 -17.09 0.87 -24.15
CA ALA A 116 -17.47 1.36 -22.85
C ALA A 116 -16.63 0.72 -21.72
N LEU A 117 -16.40 -0.60 -21.79
CA LEU A 117 -15.56 -1.32 -20.84
C LEU A 117 -14.10 -0.84 -20.89
N SER A 118 -13.52 -0.71 -22.09
CA SER A 118 -12.15 -0.22 -22.28
C SER A 118 -11.96 1.23 -21.79
N ALA A 119 -12.97 2.08 -22.01
CA ALA A 119 -12.94 3.44 -21.49
C ALA A 119 -12.96 3.48 -19.95
N VAL A 120 -13.80 2.66 -19.31
CA VAL A 120 -13.85 2.58 -17.84
C VAL A 120 -12.57 1.96 -17.29
N GLU A 121 -12.00 0.94 -17.93
CA GLU A 121 -10.69 0.39 -17.55
C GLU A 121 -9.60 1.47 -17.57
N THR A 122 -9.57 2.31 -18.60
CA THR A 122 -8.65 3.45 -18.71
C THR A 122 -8.87 4.46 -17.58
N ILE A 123 -10.12 4.81 -17.30
CA ILE A 123 -10.49 5.73 -16.19
C ILE A 123 -9.96 5.16 -14.86
N LEU A 124 -10.19 3.88 -14.58
CA LEU A 124 -9.82 3.28 -13.31
C LEU A 124 -8.31 3.13 -13.13
N ASN A 125 -7.55 2.87 -14.19
CA ASN A 125 -6.12 2.63 -14.09
C ASN A 125 -5.27 3.90 -14.23
N HIS A 126 -5.76 4.92 -14.95
CA HIS A 126 -4.95 6.08 -15.36
C HIS A 126 -5.62 7.43 -15.11
N GLY A 127 -6.93 7.48 -14.93
CA GLY A 127 -7.73 8.72 -14.85
C GLY A 127 -8.45 8.91 -13.52
N SER A 128 -8.08 8.18 -12.49
CA SER A 128 -8.70 8.22 -11.15
C SER A 128 -7.70 8.64 -10.08
N GLY A 129 -7.97 8.35 -8.83
CA GLY A 129 -7.06 8.62 -7.72
C GLY A 129 -6.84 10.12 -7.46
N MET A 130 -5.64 10.45 -7.00
CA MET A 130 -5.30 11.83 -6.62
C MET A 130 -5.33 12.79 -7.82
N VAL A 131 -4.93 12.34 -9.01
CA VAL A 131 -5.03 13.12 -10.26
C VAL A 131 -6.47 13.58 -10.53
N ALA A 132 -7.43 12.67 -10.43
CA ALA A 132 -8.84 12.98 -10.66
C ALA A 132 -9.42 13.92 -9.58
N LEU A 133 -9.03 13.71 -8.33
CA LEU A 133 -9.50 14.52 -7.21
C LEU A 133 -8.99 15.97 -7.27
N ALA A 134 -7.73 16.13 -7.65
CA ALA A 134 -7.09 17.44 -7.67
C ALA A 134 -7.24 18.19 -9.01
N GLY A 135 -7.58 17.49 -10.10
CA GLY A 135 -7.61 18.08 -11.45
C GLY A 135 -6.25 18.55 -11.96
N MET A 136 -5.16 18.01 -11.37
CA MET A 136 -3.77 18.32 -11.71
C MET A 136 -2.88 17.09 -11.53
N ALA A 137 -1.56 17.19 -11.75
CA ALA A 137 -0.62 16.10 -11.50
C ALA A 137 -0.76 15.57 -10.07
N GLY A 138 -0.86 14.25 -9.93
CA GLY A 138 -1.07 13.55 -8.64
C GLY A 138 0.20 13.38 -7.80
N ASP A 139 1.32 13.97 -8.21
CA ASP A 139 2.57 13.97 -7.46
C ASP A 139 2.40 14.66 -6.11
N MET A 140 2.88 14.00 -5.03
CA MET A 140 2.68 14.45 -3.66
C MET A 140 3.24 15.85 -3.41
N LYS A 141 4.41 16.19 -3.99
CA LYS A 141 5.02 17.53 -3.81
C LYS A 141 4.20 18.61 -4.51
N VAL A 142 3.67 18.31 -5.70
CA VAL A 142 2.81 19.23 -6.44
C VAL A 142 1.52 19.50 -5.67
N LEU A 143 0.90 18.44 -5.15
CA LEU A 143 -0.33 18.54 -4.35
C LEU A 143 -0.11 19.30 -3.03
N GLN A 144 0.98 19.04 -2.33
CA GLN A 144 1.32 19.75 -1.09
C GLN A 144 1.59 21.24 -1.33
N GLN A 145 2.28 21.58 -2.43
CA GLN A 145 2.50 22.97 -2.81
C GLN A 145 1.20 23.70 -3.17
N ALA A 146 0.27 23.03 -3.86
CA ALA A 146 -1.04 23.57 -4.19
C ALA A 146 -1.89 23.74 -2.91
N ALA A 147 -1.90 22.75 -2.05
CA ALA A 147 -2.60 22.77 -0.77
C ALA A 147 -2.10 23.92 0.13
N ALA A 148 -0.78 24.13 0.20
CA ALA A 148 -0.18 25.23 0.95
C ALA A 148 -0.57 26.62 0.41
N LYS A 149 -0.97 26.70 -0.87
CA LYS A 149 -1.50 27.93 -1.50
C LYS A 149 -3.02 28.06 -1.34
N GLY A 150 -3.67 27.14 -0.63
CA GLY A 150 -5.11 27.16 -0.37
C GLY A 150 -5.97 26.44 -1.40
N ASP A 151 -5.38 25.62 -2.29
CA ASP A 151 -6.15 24.80 -3.23
C ASP A 151 -6.95 23.72 -2.49
N GLY A 152 -8.27 23.88 -2.45
CA GLY A 152 -9.18 22.98 -1.73
C GLY A 152 -9.24 21.58 -2.31
N GLN A 153 -9.04 21.40 -3.64
CA GLN A 153 -9.06 20.08 -4.28
C GLN A 153 -7.78 19.31 -3.95
N ALA A 154 -6.63 19.99 -3.94
CA ALA A 154 -5.37 19.38 -3.51
C ALA A 154 -5.43 18.96 -2.04
N VAL A 155 -5.98 19.81 -1.16
CA VAL A 155 -6.22 19.46 0.27
C VAL A 155 -7.11 18.23 0.39
N LEU A 156 -8.20 18.16 -0.38
CA LEU A 156 -9.12 17.04 -0.36
C LEU A 156 -8.45 15.75 -0.85
N ALA A 157 -7.69 15.82 -1.94
CA ALA A 157 -6.96 14.68 -2.49
C ALA A 157 -5.98 14.08 -1.47
N LEU A 158 -5.15 14.92 -0.83
CA LEU A 158 -4.22 14.50 0.21
C LEU A 158 -4.93 13.85 1.40
N LYS A 159 -6.04 14.45 1.87
CA LYS A 159 -6.83 13.89 2.98
C LYS A 159 -7.49 12.56 2.64
N ILE A 160 -7.99 12.39 1.42
CA ILE A 160 -8.58 11.12 0.97
C ILE A 160 -7.49 10.04 0.92
N PHE A 161 -6.31 10.37 0.39
CA PHE A 161 -5.17 9.47 0.34
C PHE A 161 -4.77 9.01 1.76
N THR A 162 -4.40 9.94 2.64
CA THR A 162 -3.94 9.61 4.00
C THR A 162 -5.01 8.87 4.80
N ARG A 163 -6.29 9.26 4.66
CA ARG A 163 -7.42 8.57 5.28
C ARG A 163 -7.56 7.12 4.79
N SER A 164 -7.36 6.85 3.50
CA SER A 164 -7.45 5.49 2.95
C SER A 164 -6.37 4.58 3.53
N VAL A 165 -5.14 5.08 3.63
CA VAL A 165 -4.01 4.36 4.24
C VAL A 165 -4.24 4.13 5.74
N THR A 166 -4.68 5.17 6.46
CA THR A 166 -5.00 5.06 7.90
C THR A 166 -6.06 4.00 8.17
N LYS A 167 -7.14 3.97 7.36
CA LYS A 167 -8.20 2.94 7.47
C LYS A 167 -7.64 1.54 7.30
N ALA A 168 -6.76 1.34 6.32
CA ALA A 168 -6.16 0.03 6.07
C ALA A 168 -5.27 -0.40 7.24
N ILE A 169 -4.40 0.49 7.75
CA ILE A 169 -3.55 0.21 8.92
C ILE A 169 -4.41 -0.12 10.15
N GLY A 170 -5.45 0.68 10.41
CA GLY A 170 -6.35 0.45 11.54
C GLY A 170 -7.10 -0.88 11.45
N GLY A 171 -7.60 -1.23 10.27
CA GLY A 171 -8.25 -2.52 10.01
C GLY A 171 -7.28 -3.70 10.24
N PHE A 172 -6.07 -3.59 9.75
CA PHE A 172 -5.03 -4.62 9.93
C PHE A 172 -4.52 -4.71 11.37
N CYS A 173 -4.43 -3.58 12.08
CA CYS A 173 -4.15 -3.59 13.52
C CYS A 173 -5.19 -4.44 14.28
N TRP A 174 -6.47 -4.29 13.93
CA TRP A 174 -7.54 -5.07 14.52
C TRP A 174 -7.48 -6.55 14.10
N LEU A 175 -7.25 -6.82 12.82
CA LEU A 175 -7.10 -8.19 12.28
C LEU A 175 -5.96 -8.96 12.96
N LEU A 176 -4.84 -8.30 13.23
CA LEU A 176 -3.67 -8.87 13.88
C LEU A 176 -3.79 -8.99 15.41
N GLY A 177 -4.86 -8.46 16.02
CA GLY A 177 -5.03 -8.41 17.48
C GLY A 177 -4.05 -7.45 18.17
N GLY A 178 -3.64 -6.39 17.46
CA GLY A 178 -2.68 -5.37 17.88
C GLY A 178 -1.60 -5.15 16.83
N LEU A 179 -0.64 -4.25 17.11
CA LEU A 179 0.39 -3.89 16.16
C LEU A 179 1.72 -3.60 16.88
N ASP A 180 2.77 -4.32 16.52
CA ASP A 180 4.11 -4.13 17.08
C ASP A 180 4.92 -3.14 16.23
N THR A 181 4.73 -3.18 14.89
CA THR A 181 5.53 -2.36 13.97
C THR A 181 4.73 -1.90 12.75
N ILE A 182 4.92 -0.63 12.37
CA ILE A 182 4.54 -0.07 11.07
C ILE A 182 5.82 0.24 10.29
N VAL A 183 5.85 -0.14 9.03
CA VAL A 183 6.94 0.23 8.11
C VAL A 183 6.38 1.03 6.95
N PHE A 184 6.94 2.20 6.71
CA PHE A 184 6.72 3.00 5.51
C PHE A 184 7.83 2.71 4.50
N ALA A 185 7.45 2.41 3.25
CA ALA A 185 8.33 2.11 2.14
C ALA A 185 7.78 2.69 0.84
N GLY A 186 8.56 2.62 -0.23
CA GLY A 186 8.24 3.24 -1.52
C GLY A 186 8.43 4.75 -1.50
N GLY A 187 8.48 5.38 -2.67
CA GLY A 187 8.91 6.77 -2.81
C GLY A 187 8.18 7.78 -1.91
N VAL A 188 6.86 7.69 -1.78
CA VAL A 188 6.06 8.51 -0.85
C VAL A 188 6.34 8.09 0.59
N GLY A 189 6.32 6.78 0.89
CA GLY A 189 6.59 6.26 2.23
C GLY A 189 7.98 6.64 2.75
N GLU A 190 8.98 6.69 1.89
CA GLU A 190 10.37 7.01 2.24
C GLU A 190 10.66 8.50 2.36
N HIS A 191 10.07 9.32 1.47
CA HIS A 191 10.47 10.72 1.31
C HIS A 191 9.43 11.74 1.74
N ASP A 192 8.17 11.35 1.99
CA ASP A 192 7.09 12.26 2.34
C ASP A 192 6.80 12.26 3.85
N ALA A 193 7.56 13.06 4.59
CA ALA A 193 7.39 13.21 6.04
C ALA A 193 6.00 13.76 6.43
N PRO A 194 5.40 14.75 5.72
CA PRO A 194 4.04 15.21 5.98
C PRO A 194 2.98 14.11 5.85
N ALA A 195 3.03 13.29 4.81
CA ALA A 195 2.08 12.19 4.63
C ALA A 195 2.19 11.16 5.76
N ARG A 196 3.41 10.76 6.15
CA ARG A 196 3.62 9.86 7.31
C ARG A 196 3.07 10.47 8.60
N ALA A 197 3.33 11.77 8.82
CA ALA A 197 2.86 12.48 10.01
C ALA A 197 1.33 12.50 10.08
N GLU A 198 0.63 12.77 8.98
CA GLU A 198 -0.83 12.79 8.94
C GLU A 198 -1.41 11.38 9.12
N ILE A 199 -0.85 10.36 8.45
CA ILE A 199 -1.29 8.97 8.60
C ILE A 199 -1.17 8.52 10.07
N VAL A 200 0.00 8.72 10.69
CA VAL A 200 0.24 8.31 12.08
C VAL A 200 -0.54 9.18 13.06
N GLY A 201 -0.68 10.48 12.79
CA GLY A 201 -1.49 11.39 13.58
C GLY A 201 -2.94 10.91 13.75
N ASN A 202 -3.50 10.28 12.75
CA ASN A 202 -4.84 9.67 12.82
C ASN A 202 -4.88 8.31 13.56
N LEU A 203 -3.73 7.78 13.99
CA LEU A 203 -3.62 6.51 14.73
C LEU A 203 -3.26 6.73 16.22
N GLN A 204 -3.20 7.97 16.70
CA GLN A 204 -2.81 8.31 18.09
C GLN A 204 -3.69 7.61 19.14
N ASN A 205 -4.97 7.40 18.86
CA ASN A 205 -5.89 6.68 19.76
C ASN A 205 -5.49 5.21 19.97
N LEU A 206 -4.64 4.65 19.10
CA LEU A 206 -4.05 3.32 19.26
C LEU A 206 -2.72 3.36 20.04
N GLY A 207 -2.30 4.53 20.51
CA GLY A 207 -1.02 4.74 21.18
C GLY A 207 0.18 4.76 20.23
N ILE A 208 -0.03 5.09 18.95
CA ILE A 208 0.99 5.13 17.91
C ILE A 208 1.38 6.60 17.69
N SER A 209 2.67 6.90 17.81
CA SER A 209 3.19 8.26 17.58
C SER A 209 4.57 8.24 16.95
N ILE A 210 4.92 9.33 16.26
CA ILE A 210 6.24 9.53 15.66
C ILE A 210 6.90 10.77 16.23
N SER A 211 8.23 10.78 16.23
CA SER A 211 9.06 11.93 16.56
C SER A 211 9.19 12.82 15.33
N SER A 212 8.74 14.09 15.38
CA SER A 212 8.87 15.01 14.25
C SER A 212 10.32 15.16 13.78
N PRO A 213 11.34 15.36 14.66
CA PRO A 213 12.72 15.42 14.20
C PRO A 213 13.21 14.16 13.48
N LEU A 214 12.85 12.96 13.96
CA LEU A 214 13.24 11.70 13.31
C LEU A 214 12.49 11.47 12.00
N ASN A 215 11.20 11.87 11.94
CA ASN A 215 10.39 11.77 10.74
C ASN A 215 10.88 12.69 9.62
N GLU A 216 11.32 13.88 9.95
CA GLU A 216 11.77 14.92 9.02
C GLU A 216 13.25 14.74 8.62
N ALA A 217 14.01 13.93 9.36
CA ALA A 217 15.42 13.67 9.08
C ALA A 217 15.57 13.06 7.67
N ASN A 218 16.37 13.72 6.82
CA ASN A 218 16.70 13.24 5.49
C ASN A 218 17.87 12.25 5.54
N LEU A 219 17.62 11.08 6.13
CA LEU A 219 18.59 10.00 6.27
C LEU A 219 18.29 8.90 5.24
N SER A 220 19.33 8.35 4.66
CA SER A 220 19.25 7.15 3.82
C SER A 220 19.22 5.89 4.68
N GLY A 221 18.65 4.80 4.14
CA GLY A 221 18.62 3.50 4.81
C GLY A 221 17.43 3.31 5.76
N ALA A 222 17.39 2.15 6.40
CA ALA A 222 16.41 1.80 7.38
C ALA A 222 16.57 2.69 8.62
N ARG A 223 15.45 3.22 9.14
CA ARG A 223 15.46 4.07 10.33
C ARG A 223 14.17 4.00 11.12
N ARG A 224 14.28 4.04 12.42
CA ARG A 224 13.15 4.17 13.33
C ARG A 224 12.76 5.64 13.47
N ILE A 225 11.46 5.93 13.36
CA ILE A 225 10.91 7.28 13.49
C ILE A 225 9.84 7.40 14.58
N SER A 226 9.51 6.32 15.29
CA SER A 226 8.55 6.36 16.40
C SER A 226 9.07 7.25 17.55
N ALA A 227 8.14 7.92 18.23
CA ALA A 227 8.41 8.60 19.49
C ALA A 227 8.72 7.57 20.59
N SER A 228 9.40 8.01 21.67
CA SER A 228 9.80 7.13 22.77
C SER A 228 8.63 6.49 23.50
N GLU A 229 7.51 7.20 23.61
CA GLU A 229 6.27 6.77 24.25
C GLU A 229 5.36 5.93 23.35
N SER A 230 5.70 5.78 22.06
CA SER A 230 4.89 5.01 21.12
C SER A 230 4.86 3.54 21.48
N LYS A 231 3.65 2.96 21.57
CA LYS A 231 3.46 1.53 21.83
C LYS A 231 3.83 0.65 20.64
N THR A 232 3.82 1.23 19.43
CA THR A 232 4.15 0.57 18.18
C THR A 232 5.40 1.21 17.61
N ALA A 233 6.37 0.42 17.21
CA ALA A 233 7.55 0.94 16.51
C ALA A 233 7.16 1.40 15.09
N VAL A 234 7.68 2.53 14.65
CA VAL A 234 7.44 3.06 13.30
C VAL A 234 8.78 3.22 12.60
N PHE A 235 8.90 2.63 11.44
CA PHE A 235 10.11 2.66 10.62
C PHE A 235 9.86 3.26 9.24
N VAL A 236 10.92 3.77 8.66
CA VAL A 236 11.07 4.01 7.22
C VAL A 236 12.14 3.05 6.73
N ILE A 237 11.81 2.19 5.77
CA ILE A 237 12.74 1.20 5.22
C ILE A 237 12.65 1.24 3.70
N PRO A 238 13.76 1.56 3.00
CA PRO A 238 13.78 1.55 1.54
C PRO A 238 13.51 0.16 0.97
N ALA A 239 12.62 0.11 -0.02
CA ALA A 239 12.37 -1.11 -0.75
C ALA A 239 13.59 -1.49 -1.60
N GLN A 240 14.03 -2.74 -1.51
CA GLN A 240 15.17 -3.31 -2.26
C GLN A 240 14.67 -4.40 -3.23
N GLU A 241 13.75 -4.04 -4.13
CA GLU A 241 13.12 -5.01 -5.03
C GLU A 241 14.12 -5.64 -5.99
N ASP A 242 15.01 -4.84 -6.60
CA ASP A 242 16.04 -5.31 -7.53
C ASP A 242 16.98 -6.32 -6.86
N LEU A 243 17.42 -6.04 -5.63
CA LEU A 243 18.25 -6.95 -4.87
C LEU A 243 17.49 -8.26 -4.57
N THR A 244 16.21 -8.16 -4.24
CA THR A 244 15.39 -9.35 -3.97
C THR A 244 15.22 -10.19 -5.23
N ILE A 245 15.02 -9.59 -6.39
CA ILE A 245 14.99 -10.28 -7.68
C ILE A 245 16.33 -10.98 -7.96
N ALA A 246 17.45 -10.28 -7.78
CA ALA A 246 18.78 -10.84 -7.99
C ALA A 246 19.04 -12.06 -7.08
N MET A 247 18.63 -12.00 -5.81
CA MET A 247 18.73 -13.11 -4.86
C MET A 247 17.86 -14.32 -5.28
N HIS A 248 16.66 -14.07 -5.81
CA HIS A 248 15.82 -15.15 -6.33
C HIS A 248 16.43 -15.82 -7.56
N VAL A 249 17.00 -15.06 -8.49
CA VAL A 249 17.68 -15.57 -9.69
C VAL A 249 18.90 -16.41 -9.30
N ASP A 250 19.75 -15.92 -8.38
CA ASP A 250 20.93 -16.66 -7.89
C ASP A 250 20.53 -17.99 -7.25
N ARG A 251 19.47 -18.00 -6.42
CA ARG A 251 18.97 -19.22 -5.79
C ARG A 251 18.48 -20.24 -6.82
N MET A 252 17.76 -19.79 -7.85
CA MET A 252 17.29 -20.68 -8.93
C MET A 252 18.44 -21.27 -9.71
N ALA A 253 19.44 -20.47 -10.08
CA ALA A 253 20.63 -20.93 -10.79
C ALA A 253 21.42 -21.98 -9.99
N ARG A 254 21.51 -21.84 -8.68
CA ARG A 254 22.18 -22.84 -7.80
C ARG A 254 21.38 -24.11 -7.58
N SER A 255 20.05 -24.07 -7.70
CA SER A 255 19.18 -25.24 -7.52
C SER A 255 19.10 -26.13 -8.77
N GLU A 256 19.59 -25.65 -9.91
CA GLU A 256 19.67 -26.40 -11.18
C GLU A 256 21.06 -27.07 -11.39
N GLN A 257 22.01 -26.85 -10.48
CA GLN A 257 23.31 -27.54 -10.43
C GLN A 257 23.29 -28.70 -9.42
#